data_f49c0a62da4e63a42eb59cac91c611b8
#
_entry.id   f49c0a62da4e63a42eb59cac91c611b8
#
_cell.length_a   1.000
_cell.length_b   1.000
_cell.length_c   1.000
_cell.angle_alpha   90.00
_cell.angle_beta   90.00
_cell.angle_gamma   90.00
#
_symmetry.space_group_name_H-M   'P 1'
#
loop_
_entity.id
_entity.type
_entity.pdbx_description
1 polymer ?
#
loop_
_entity_poly.entity_id
_entity_poly.type
_entity_poly.pdbx_seq_one_letter_code
_entity_poly.pdbx_strand_id
1 'polypeptide(L)'
;IQQAQGAFHMQSLLAMVAILALGLFLIYRLVGKALAPLDTLTCRIRERTAADLAQPVEIPDSGDEAAAVALAFNQMSQRLNQVFVMQRNFSRNAAHEFRTPLAVLKTRIGLFRKKQDFRPQATLELLRIVEGEVDRLSAMVSELLKLTNLERASRGERLSSGQLIRSAADQAAPQAEARSITILVDAAPCTLAGNAELLRQAVCNLVENAVKYSPAGSVVHIAGHRDGEWFQIVVADQGPGIPESLRQRIFEPFFRVDDSRSRQLGGAGLGLALVRAIAEFHGGAVYVEKSRGAGSRFVLKLPCEQDPPPD
;
A
#
# COMPACT_ATOMS: atom_id res chain seq x y z
N ILE A 1 6.55 -26.19 -86.56
CA ILE A 1 7.28 -26.34 -85.28
C ILE A 1 7.30 -25.05 -84.47
N GLN A 2 7.51 -23.86 -85.05
CA GLN A 2 7.55 -22.58 -84.29
C GLN A 2 6.21 -22.19 -83.64
N GLN A 3 5.06 -22.46 -84.24
CA GLN A 3 3.74 -22.20 -83.64
C GLN A 3 3.41 -23.06 -82.43
N ALA A 4 3.85 -24.31 -82.40
CA ALA A 4 3.65 -25.19 -81.27
C ALA A 4 4.51 -24.80 -80.05
N GLN A 5 5.74 -24.28 -80.27
CA GLN A 5 6.60 -23.74 -79.22
C GLN A 5 6.04 -22.44 -78.59
N GLY A 6 5.46 -21.52 -79.40
CA GLY A 6 4.81 -20.31 -78.90
C GLY A 6 3.59 -20.62 -78.02
N ALA A 7 2.77 -21.58 -78.42
CA ALA A 7 1.62 -22.01 -77.60
C ALA A 7 2.04 -22.64 -76.26
N PHE A 8 3.09 -23.45 -76.23
CA PHE A 8 3.64 -24.01 -75.02
C PHE A 8 4.19 -22.98 -74.04
N HIS A 9 4.95 -21.98 -74.56
CA HIS A 9 5.44 -20.90 -73.74
C HIS A 9 4.32 -20.05 -73.14
N MET A 10 3.26 -19.77 -73.92
CA MET A 10 2.09 -19.00 -73.45
C MET A 10 1.32 -19.80 -72.36
N GLN A 11 1.10 -21.08 -72.52
CA GLN A 11 0.47 -21.92 -71.50
C GLN A 11 1.31 -22.01 -70.22
N SER A 12 2.63 -22.16 -70.35
CA SER A 12 3.56 -22.17 -69.19
C SER A 12 3.56 -20.84 -68.42
N LEU A 13 3.51 -19.71 -69.13
CA LEU A 13 3.43 -18.37 -68.54
C LEU A 13 2.10 -18.16 -67.79
N LEU A 14 0.98 -18.58 -68.42
CA LEU A 14 -0.35 -18.51 -67.76
C LEU A 14 -0.44 -19.38 -66.52
N ALA A 15 0.12 -20.60 -66.55
CA ALA A 15 0.18 -21.47 -65.41
C ALA A 15 1.03 -20.87 -64.27
N MET A 16 2.17 -20.27 -64.60
CA MET A 16 3.02 -19.61 -63.61
C MET A 16 2.32 -18.40 -62.95
N VAL A 17 1.63 -17.56 -63.71
CA VAL A 17 0.85 -16.42 -63.21
C VAL A 17 -0.30 -16.91 -62.31
N ALA A 18 -0.99 -17.98 -62.68
CA ALA A 18 -2.07 -18.58 -61.91
C ALA A 18 -1.57 -19.11 -60.55
N ILE A 19 -0.42 -19.79 -60.53
CA ILE A 19 0.20 -20.31 -59.34
C ILE A 19 0.64 -19.17 -58.39
N LEU A 20 1.24 -18.09 -58.95
CA LEU A 20 1.62 -16.90 -58.18
C LEU A 20 0.39 -16.19 -57.59
N ALA A 21 -0.66 -15.99 -58.37
CA ALA A 21 -1.91 -15.40 -57.91
C ALA A 21 -2.56 -16.21 -56.78
N LEU A 22 -2.59 -17.54 -56.92
CA LEU A 22 -3.11 -18.47 -55.92
C LEU A 22 -2.23 -18.40 -54.63
N GLY A 23 -0.93 -18.36 -54.78
CA GLY A 23 0.01 -18.23 -53.67
C GLY A 23 -0.20 -16.93 -52.89
N LEU A 24 -0.28 -15.80 -53.59
CA LEU A 24 -0.58 -14.48 -52.99
C LEU A 24 -1.94 -14.46 -52.30
N PHE A 25 -2.97 -15.08 -52.92
CA PHE A 25 -4.28 -15.17 -52.30
C PHE A 25 -4.27 -16.00 -51.00
N LEU A 26 -3.56 -17.14 -51.00
CA LEU A 26 -3.41 -17.99 -49.81
C LEU A 26 -2.66 -17.27 -48.70
N ILE A 27 -1.55 -16.58 -49.03
CA ILE A 27 -0.81 -15.79 -48.08
C ILE A 27 -1.70 -14.68 -47.46
N TYR A 28 -2.42 -13.93 -48.30
CA TYR A 28 -3.33 -12.87 -47.85
C TYR A 28 -4.40 -13.42 -46.89
N ARG A 29 -5.00 -14.56 -47.21
CA ARG A 29 -6.00 -15.23 -46.35
C ARG A 29 -5.38 -15.71 -45.03
N LEU A 30 -4.17 -16.29 -45.08
CA LEU A 30 -3.47 -16.81 -43.92
C LEU A 30 -3.08 -15.67 -42.95
N VAL A 31 -2.47 -14.60 -43.49
CA VAL A 31 -2.09 -13.41 -42.72
C VAL A 31 -3.31 -12.73 -42.11
N GLY A 32 -4.38 -12.54 -42.90
CA GLY A 32 -5.63 -11.98 -42.40
C GLY A 32 -6.24 -12.79 -41.24
N LYS A 33 -6.22 -14.11 -41.34
CA LYS A 33 -6.72 -15.01 -40.28
C LYS A 33 -5.82 -15.00 -39.05
N ALA A 34 -4.51 -14.87 -39.21
CA ALA A 34 -3.55 -14.79 -38.11
C ALA A 34 -3.63 -13.43 -37.37
N LEU A 35 -3.93 -12.34 -38.09
CA LEU A 35 -4.00 -11.01 -37.47
C LEU A 35 -5.39 -10.65 -36.90
N ALA A 36 -6.46 -11.33 -37.34
CA ALA A 36 -7.82 -11.05 -36.89
C ALA A 36 -8.01 -11.06 -35.35
N PRO A 37 -7.38 -11.96 -34.57
CA PRO A 37 -7.46 -11.93 -33.11
C PRO A 37 -6.87 -10.66 -32.51
N LEU A 38 -5.77 -10.14 -33.05
CA LEU A 38 -5.12 -8.92 -32.60
C LEU A 38 -5.99 -7.68 -32.85
N ASP A 39 -6.63 -7.59 -34.04
CA ASP A 39 -7.55 -6.50 -34.34
C ASP A 39 -8.76 -6.50 -33.39
N THR A 40 -9.33 -7.67 -33.12
CA THR A 40 -10.44 -7.82 -32.19
C THR A 40 -10.03 -7.43 -30.76
N LEU A 41 -8.85 -7.85 -30.31
CA LEU A 41 -8.30 -7.50 -29.01
C LEU A 41 -8.07 -5.99 -28.91
N THR A 42 -7.48 -5.37 -29.91
CA THR A 42 -7.21 -3.93 -29.96
C THR A 42 -8.51 -3.11 -29.90
N CYS A 43 -9.55 -3.53 -30.62
CA CYS A 43 -10.85 -2.88 -30.57
C CYS A 43 -11.48 -2.97 -29.17
N ARG A 44 -11.49 -4.15 -28.57
CA ARG A 44 -12.00 -4.38 -27.20
C ARG A 44 -11.23 -3.59 -26.14
N ILE A 45 -9.92 -3.44 -26.29
CA ILE A 45 -9.09 -2.62 -25.39
C ILE A 45 -9.44 -1.13 -25.54
N ARG A 46 -9.61 -0.65 -26.76
CA ARG A 46 -9.88 0.77 -27.06
C ARG A 46 -11.24 1.26 -26.54
N GLU A 47 -12.23 0.38 -26.49
CA GLU A 47 -13.58 0.70 -26.01
C GLU A 47 -13.71 0.69 -24.48
N ARG A 48 -12.70 0.21 -23.73
CA ARG A 48 -12.75 0.10 -22.29
C ARG A 48 -12.57 1.44 -21.58
N THR A 49 -13.41 1.64 -20.60
CA THR A 49 -13.36 2.77 -19.66
C THR A 49 -12.75 2.31 -18.32
N ALA A 50 -12.47 3.27 -17.43
CA ALA A 50 -12.01 2.97 -16.08
C ALA A 50 -12.98 2.08 -15.27
N ALA A 51 -14.27 2.10 -15.60
CA ALA A 51 -15.28 1.25 -14.97
C ALA A 51 -15.17 -0.23 -15.38
N ASP A 52 -14.62 -0.50 -16.55
CA ASP A 52 -14.53 -1.85 -17.13
C ASP A 52 -13.22 -2.56 -16.79
N LEU A 53 -12.29 -1.91 -16.09
CA LEU A 53 -10.97 -2.48 -15.73
C LEU A 53 -11.07 -3.74 -14.85
N ALA A 54 -12.18 -3.91 -14.13
CA ALA A 54 -12.41 -5.09 -13.30
C ALA A 54 -12.71 -6.36 -14.10
N GLN A 55 -13.16 -6.22 -15.37
CA GLN A 55 -13.54 -7.36 -16.21
C GLN A 55 -12.34 -7.78 -17.09
N PRO A 56 -11.89 -9.03 -17.04
CA PRO A 56 -10.80 -9.49 -17.92
C PRO A 56 -11.25 -9.52 -19.38
N VAL A 57 -10.33 -9.28 -20.30
CA VAL A 57 -10.53 -9.55 -21.74
C VAL A 57 -10.41 -11.05 -21.96
N GLU A 58 -11.26 -11.61 -22.80
CA GLU A 58 -11.16 -13.02 -23.22
C GLU A 58 -9.80 -13.29 -23.86
N ILE A 59 -9.16 -14.36 -23.41
CA ILE A 59 -7.88 -14.79 -23.96
C ILE A 59 -8.18 -15.67 -25.17
N PRO A 60 -7.63 -15.34 -26.36
CA PRO A 60 -7.79 -16.20 -27.53
C PRO A 60 -7.22 -17.60 -27.29
N ASP A 61 -7.93 -18.63 -27.74
CA ASP A 61 -7.49 -20.04 -27.64
C ASP A 61 -6.31 -20.37 -28.59
N SER A 62 -5.77 -19.39 -29.28
CA SER A 62 -4.73 -19.59 -30.30
C SER A 62 -3.35 -19.96 -29.73
N GLY A 63 -3.11 -19.76 -28.43
CA GLY A 63 -1.84 -20.08 -27.78
C GLY A 63 -0.62 -19.32 -28.33
N ASP A 64 -0.87 -18.24 -29.08
CA ASP A 64 0.11 -17.42 -29.78
C ASP A 64 0.38 -16.07 -29.08
N GLU A 65 1.04 -15.16 -29.77
CA GLU A 65 1.39 -13.83 -29.30
C GLU A 65 0.15 -13.03 -28.87
N ALA A 66 -1.02 -13.27 -29.47
CA ALA A 66 -2.26 -12.57 -29.11
C ALA A 66 -2.75 -12.99 -27.71
N ALA A 67 -2.62 -14.25 -27.34
CA ALA A 67 -2.92 -14.74 -26.00
C ALA A 67 -1.97 -14.15 -24.95
N ALA A 68 -0.67 -14.03 -25.27
CA ALA A 68 0.32 -13.42 -24.39
C ALA A 68 0.01 -11.93 -24.14
N VAL A 69 -0.36 -11.17 -25.18
CA VAL A 69 -0.77 -9.76 -25.05
C VAL A 69 -2.04 -9.62 -24.23
N ALA A 70 -3.05 -10.49 -24.42
CA ALA A 70 -4.28 -10.47 -23.64
C ALA A 70 -4.03 -10.74 -22.15
N LEU A 71 -3.14 -11.70 -21.83
CA LEU A 71 -2.71 -11.99 -20.46
C LEU A 71 -2.01 -10.79 -19.81
N ALA A 72 -1.02 -10.20 -20.49
CA ALA A 72 -0.30 -9.03 -19.99
C ALA A 72 -1.24 -7.84 -19.76
N PHE A 73 -2.17 -7.62 -20.69
CA PHE A 73 -3.19 -6.57 -20.55
C PHE A 73 -4.10 -6.82 -19.34
N ASN A 74 -4.58 -8.05 -19.15
CA ASN A 74 -5.42 -8.42 -18.01
C ASN A 74 -4.70 -8.20 -16.68
N GLN A 75 -3.42 -8.56 -16.59
CA GLN A 75 -2.59 -8.31 -15.41
C GLN A 75 -2.43 -6.82 -15.13
N MET A 76 -2.17 -6.02 -16.16
CA MET A 76 -2.06 -4.57 -16.04
C MET A 76 -3.40 -3.94 -15.62
N SER A 77 -4.51 -4.34 -16.25
CA SER A 77 -5.86 -3.86 -15.92
C SER A 77 -6.23 -4.18 -14.47
N GLN A 78 -5.90 -5.39 -14.00
CA GLN A 78 -6.13 -5.80 -12.62
C GLN A 78 -5.33 -4.94 -11.63
N ARG A 79 -4.06 -4.67 -11.92
CA ARG A 79 -3.23 -3.77 -11.09
C ARG A 79 -3.79 -2.36 -11.05
N LEU A 80 -4.17 -1.81 -12.20
CA LEU A 80 -4.79 -0.49 -12.30
C LEU A 80 -6.11 -0.42 -11.52
N ASN A 81 -6.98 -1.43 -11.68
CA ASN A 81 -8.23 -1.49 -10.93
C ASN A 81 -8.00 -1.52 -9.40
N GLN A 82 -7.02 -2.29 -8.93
CA GLN A 82 -6.63 -2.29 -7.51
C GLN A 82 -6.23 -0.89 -7.03
N VAL A 83 -5.43 -0.17 -7.80
CA VAL A 83 -5.01 1.21 -7.47
C VAL A 83 -6.23 2.15 -7.44
N PHE A 84 -7.13 2.09 -8.42
CA PHE A 84 -8.33 2.92 -8.44
C PHE A 84 -9.29 2.63 -7.28
N VAL A 85 -9.51 1.35 -6.97
CA VAL A 85 -10.34 0.95 -5.82
C VAL A 85 -9.72 1.45 -4.51
N MET A 86 -8.41 1.32 -4.37
CA MET A 86 -7.67 1.81 -3.19
C MET A 86 -7.78 3.33 -3.08
N GLN A 87 -7.56 4.07 -4.18
CA GLN A 87 -7.68 5.53 -4.21
C GLN A 87 -9.12 6.00 -3.89
N ARG A 88 -10.13 5.33 -4.44
CA ARG A 88 -11.54 5.66 -4.15
C ARG A 88 -11.90 5.42 -2.69
N ASN A 89 -11.46 4.30 -2.13
CA ASN A 89 -11.67 3.98 -0.72
C ASN A 89 -10.93 4.97 0.18
N PHE A 90 -9.70 5.33 -0.15
CA PHE A 90 -8.92 6.35 0.53
C PHE A 90 -9.67 7.69 0.58
N SER A 91 -10.11 8.21 -0.57
CA SER A 91 -10.84 9.49 -0.64
C SER A 91 -12.14 9.47 0.14
N ARG A 92 -12.91 8.37 0.05
CA ARG A 92 -14.16 8.20 0.78
C ARG A 92 -13.93 8.15 2.30
N ASN A 93 -12.95 7.39 2.73
CA ASN A 93 -12.65 7.22 4.15
C ASN A 93 -12.07 8.52 4.74
N ALA A 94 -11.19 9.22 4.00
CA ALA A 94 -10.70 10.54 4.40
C ALA A 94 -11.85 11.52 4.62
N ALA A 95 -12.79 11.60 3.67
CA ALA A 95 -13.95 12.47 3.81
C ALA A 95 -14.82 12.11 5.04
N HIS A 96 -14.96 10.83 5.36
CA HIS A 96 -15.68 10.37 6.55
C HIS A 96 -14.95 10.75 7.85
N GLU A 97 -13.64 10.53 7.92
CA GLU A 97 -12.82 10.83 9.09
C GLU A 97 -12.70 12.34 9.35
N PHE A 98 -12.73 13.18 8.31
CA PHE A 98 -12.82 14.65 8.46
C PHE A 98 -14.21 15.13 8.88
N ARG A 99 -15.27 14.49 8.40
CA ARG A 99 -16.65 14.92 8.70
C ARG A 99 -16.99 14.80 10.18
N THR A 100 -16.49 13.76 10.85
CA THR A 100 -16.77 13.48 12.26
C THR A 100 -16.30 14.60 13.20
N PRO A 101 -15.01 15.00 13.25
CA PRO A 101 -14.54 16.09 14.10
C PRO A 101 -15.21 17.42 13.74
N LEU A 102 -15.41 17.70 12.46
CA LEU A 102 -16.13 18.91 12.04
C LEU A 102 -17.57 18.94 12.54
N ALA A 103 -18.28 17.80 12.56
CA ALA A 103 -19.62 17.71 13.12
C ALA A 103 -19.62 17.91 14.64
N VAL A 104 -18.62 17.36 15.36
CA VAL A 104 -18.46 17.60 16.80
C VAL A 104 -18.24 19.09 17.08
N LEU A 105 -17.30 19.73 16.39
CA LEU A 105 -17.04 21.17 16.50
C LEU A 105 -18.31 21.99 16.27
N LYS A 106 -18.99 21.74 15.14
CA LYS A 106 -20.24 22.45 14.79
C LYS A 106 -21.32 22.29 15.86
N THR A 107 -21.47 21.07 16.37
CA THR A 107 -22.49 20.78 17.41
C THR A 107 -22.14 21.45 18.72
N ARG A 108 -20.88 21.38 19.19
CA ARG A 108 -20.44 21.98 20.45
C ARG A 108 -20.55 23.51 20.43
N ILE A 109 -20.09 24.14 19.36
CA ILE A 109 -20.26 25.60 19.15
C ILE A 109 -21.74 25.99 19.09
N GLY A 110 -22.55 25.22 18.37
CA GLY A 110 -23.99 25.46 18.27
C GLY A 110 -24.72 25.37 19.62
N LEU A 111 -24.40 24.36 20.42
CA LEU A 111 -24.94 24.19 21.77
C LEU A 111 -24.50 25.32 22.71
N PHE A 112 -23.23 25.74 22.66
CA PHE A 112 -22.70 26.85 23.45
C PHE A 112 -23.44 28.14 23.12
N ARG A 113 -23.61 28.45 21.82
CA ARG A 113 -24.39 29.62 21.37
C ARG A 113 -25.86 29.58 21.84
N LYS A 114 -26.48 28.39 21.78
CA LYS A 114 -27.91 28.24 22.18
C LYS A 114 -28.08 28.38 23.68
N LYS A 115 -27.15 27.85 24.49
CA LYS A 115 -27.24 27.92 25.96
C LYS A 115 -26.92 29.30 26.52
N GLN A 116 -26.21 30.16 25.77
CA GLN A 116 -25.70 31.46 26.20
C GLN A 116 -24.97 31.42 27.55
N ASP A 117 -24.31 30.27 27.82
CA ASP A 117 -23.56 30.05 29.05
C ASP A 117 -22.11 30.50 28.85
N PHE A 118 -21.86 31.78 29.08
CA PHE A 118 -20.55 32.42 28.94
C PHE A 118 -19.71 32.39 30.23
N ARG A 119 -20.04 31.51 31.17
CA ARG A 119 -19.21 31.34 32.37
C ARG A 119 -17.81 30.92 31.99
N PRO A 120 -16.76 31.38 32.69
CA PRO A 120 -15.37 31.07 32.33
C PRO A 120 -15.11 29.55 32.19
N GLN A 121 -15.67 28.75 33.07
CA GLN A 121 -15.50 27.29 33.04
C GLN A 121 -16.12 26.64 31.78
N ALA A 122 -17.34 27.04 31.38
CA ALA A 122 -18.01 26.55 30.18
C ALA A 122 -17.27 26.97 28.90
N THR A 123 -16.71 28.19 28.91
CA THR A 123 -15.89 28.70 27.80
C THR A 123 -14.59 27.93 27.69
N LEU A 124 -13.88 27.70 28.82
CA LEU A 124 -12.64 26.91 28.84
C LEU A 124 -12.87 25.45 28.39
N GLU A 125 -13.98 24.83 28.80
CA GLU A 125 -14.33 23.48 28.34
C GLU A 125 -14.56 23.44 26.82
N LEU A 126 -15.29 24.42 26.26
CA LEU A 126 -15.48 24.52 24.82
C LEU A 126 -14.15 24.67 24.10
N LEU A 127 -13.26 25.58 24.56
CA LEU A 127 -11.95 25.81 23.97
C LEU A 127 -11.11 24.54 23.95
N ARG A 128 -11.05 23.79 25.05
CA ARG A 128 -10.33 22.50 25.12
C ARG A 128 -10.85 21.48 24.09
N ILE A 129 -12.16 21.41 23.91
CA ILE A 129 -12.77 20.52 22.92
C ILE A 129 -12.39 20.97 21.50
N VAL A 130 -12.45 22.27 21.21
CA VAL A 130 -12.10 22.84 19.91
C VAL A 130 -10.62 22.60 19.61
N GLU A 131 -9.73 22.91 20.55
CA GLU A 131 -8.29 22.67 20.43
C GLU A 131 -8.01 21.16 20.14
N GLY A 132 -8.58 20.27 20.92
CA GLY A 132 -8.38 18.82 20.72
C GLY A 132 -8.83 18.31 19.34
N GLU A 133 -9.96 18.82 18.82
CA GLU A 133 -10.42 18.41 17.47
C GLU A 133 -9.58 19.06 16.35
N VAL A 134 -9.09 20.29 16.55
CA VAL A 134 -8.17 20.95 15.61
C VAL A 134 -6.82 20.21 15.57
N ASP A 135 -6.26 19.85 16.71
CA ASP A 135 -5.02 19.09 16.81
C ASP A 135 -5.15 17.74 16.12
N ARG A 136 -6.28 17.06 16.34
CA ARG A 136 -6.60 15.80 15.68
C ARG A 136 -6.66 15.94 14.15
N LEU A 137 -7.33 16.97 13.64
CA LEU A 137 -7.39 17.27 12.21
C LEU A 137 -6.00 17.59 11.64
N SER A 138 -5.20 18.38 12.36
CA SER A 138 -3.84 18.75 11.96
C SER A 138 -2.92 17.52 11.87
N ALA A 139 -2.99 16.62 12.85
CA ALA A 139 -2.25 15.35 12.84
C ALA A 139 -2.66 14.49 11.65
N MET A 140 -3.96 14.37 11.36
CA MET A 140 -4.50 13.61 10.24
C MET A 140 -4.01 14.16 8.89
N VAL A 141 -4.02 15.49 8.69
CA VAL A 141 -3.49 16.13 7.48
C VAL A 141 -2.00 15.88 7.35
N SER A 142 -1.23 15.99 8.45
CA SER A 142 0.21 15.73 8.45
C SER A 142 0.53 14.28 8.04
N GLU A 143 -0.20 13.28 8.57
CA GLU A 143 -0.03 11.88 8.18
C GLU A 143 -0.38 11.63 6.71
N LEU A 144 -1.45 12.28 6.19
CA LEU A 144 -1.83 12.21 4.78
C LEU A 144 -0.75 12.80 3.86
N LEU A 145 -0.20 13.96 4.22
CA LEU A 145 0.88 14.60 3.45
C LEU A 145 2.15 13.74 3.44
N LYS A 146 2.46 13.06 4.54
CA LYS A 146 3.59 12.11 4.60
C LYS A 146 3.38 10.94 3.64
N LEU A 147 2.16 10.35 3.61
CA LEU A 147 1.82 9.26 2.68
C LEU A 147 1.98 9.66 1.21
N THR A 148 1.63 10.89 0.85
CA THR A 148 1.68 11.36 -0.54
C THR A 148 3.05 11.86 -0.99
N ASN A 149 3.95 12.22 -0.07
CA ASN A 149 5.24 12.83 -0.40
C ASN A 149 6.45 11.89 -0.20
N LEU A 150 6.24 10.62 0.12
CA LEU A 150 7.31 9.64 0.37
C LEU A 150 8.30 9.54 -0.80
N GLU A 151 7.82 9.59 -2.05
CA GLU A 151 8.65 9.44 -3.25
C GLU A 151 9.73 10.53 -3.41
N ARG A 152 9.54 11.69 -2.75
CA ARG A 152 10.48 12.81 -2.81
C ARG A 152 11.57 12.75 -1.73
N ALA A 153 11.49 11.79 -0.80
CA ALA A 153 12.43 11.66 0.28
C ALA A 153 13.77 11.06 -0.20
N SER A 154 14.89 11.54 0.35
CA SER A 154 16.20 10.95 0.13
C SER A 154 16.32 9.60 0.85
N ARG A 155 17.02 8.62 0.24
CA ARG A 155 17.25 7.29 0.82
C ARG A 155 18.71 7.04 1.23
N GLY A 156 19.59 8.04 1.14
CA GLY A 156 21.03 7.86 1.16
C GLY A 156 21.69 7.93 2.54
N GLU A 157 20.97 7.94 3.65
CA GLU A 157 21.55 8.04 4.98
C GLU A 157 21.88 6.67 5.55
N ARG A 158 23.02 6.56 6.25
CA ARG A 158 23.40 5.38 7.02
C ARG A 158 22.95 5.51 8.47
N LEU A 159 22.22 4.55 8.97
CA LEU A 159 21.54 4.58 10.26
C LEU A 159 21.93 3.38 11.11
N SER A 160 22.16 3.62 12.39
CA SER A 160 22.26 2.54 13.38
C SER A 160 20.86 2.04 13.77
N SER A 161 20.60 0.74 13.53
CA SER A 161 19.37 0.08 13.95
C SER A 161 19.10 0.22 15.45
N GLY A 162 20.15 0.14 16.26
CA GLY A 162 20.03 0.28 17.72
C GLY A 162 19.66 1.70 18.15
N GLN A 163 20.15 2.73 17.47
CA GLN A 163 19.75 4.13 17.75
C GLN A 163 18.29 4.36 17.31
N LEU A 164 17.91 3.84 16.15
CA LEU A 164 16.56 3.94 15.62
C LEU A 164 15.53 3.33 16.59
N ILE A 165 15.77 2.12 17.05
CA ILE A 165 14.89 1.40 17.99
C ILE A 165 14.82 2.10 19.34
N ARG A 166 15.96 2.50 19.92
CA ARG A 166 15.99 3.23 21.21
C ARG A 166 15.24 4.57 21.13
N SER A 167 15.48 5.34 20.08
CA SER A 167 14.77 6.61 19.87
C SER A 167 13.25 6.45 19.82
N ALA A 168 12.75 5.36 19.19
CA ALA A 168 11.32 5.08 19.16
C ALA A 168 10.78 4.63 20.53
N ALA A 169 11.54 3.86 21.28
CA ALA A 169 11.18 3.47 22.65
C ALA A 169 11.12 4.69 23.58
N ASP A 170 12.12 5.59 23.52
CA ASP A 170 12.17 6.81 24.32
C ASP A 170 11.00 7.75 24.00
N GLN A 171 10.61 7.87 22.73
CA GLN A 171 9.46 8.66 22.32
C GLN A 171 8.14 8.11 22.88
N ALA A 172 7.99 6.80 22.99
CA ALA A 172 6.79 6.16 23.51
C ALA A 172 6.79 6.04 25.06
N ALA A 173 7.93 6.25 25.72
CA ALA A 173 8.09 6.06 27.16
C ALA A 173 7.06 6.84 28.01
N PRO A 174 6.76 8.14 27.76
CA PRO A 174 5.79 8.87 28.57
C PRO A 174 4.38 8.27 28.50
N GLN A 175 3.96 7.76 27.32
CA GLN A 175 2.67 7.12 27.18
C GLN A 175 2.64 5.73 27.83
N ALA A 176 3.74 4.99 27.78
CA ALA A 176 3.90 3.69 28.41
C ALA A 176 3.86 3.84 29.96
N GLU A 177 4.58 4.81 30.52
CA GLU A 177 4.59 5.12 31.95
C GLU A 177 3.20 5.48 32.47
N ALA A 178 2.49 6.36 31.76
CA ALA A 178 1.12 6.76 32.12
C ALA A 178 0.14 5.56 32.20
N ARG A 179 0.48 4.44 31.56
CA ARG A 179 -0.30 3.18 31.55
C ARG A 179 0.36 2.03 32.30
N SER A 180 1.47 2.32 33.02
CA SER A 180 2.28 1.30 33.71
C SER A 180 2.75 0.16 32.80
N ILE A 181 3.05 0.47 31.52
CA ILE A 181 3.55 -0.47 30.53
C ILE A 181 5.07 -0.41 30.52
N THR A 182 5.73 -1.58 30.57
CA THR A 182 7.19 -1.69 30.49
C THR A 182 7.61 -1.92 29.03
N ILE A 183 8.53 -1.10 28.51
CA ILE A 183 9.12 -1.32 27.19
C ILE A 183 10.47 -2.00 27.37
N LEU A 184 10.64 -3.18 26.78
CA LEU A 184 11.90 -3.93 26.74
C LEU A 184 12.51 -3.85 25.34
N VAL A 185 13.78 -3.48 25.27
CA VAL A 185 14.51 -3.32 24.00
C VAL A 185 15.66 -4.31 23.93
N ASP A 186 15.66 -5.14 22.90
CA ASP A 186 16.74 -6.07 22.53
C ASP A 186 17.09 -5.87 21.06
N ALA A 187 18.13 -5.10 20.77
CA ALA A 187 18.49 -4.70 19.40
C ALA A 187 19.92 -5.08 19.08
N ALA A 188 20.09 -6.03 18.15
CA ALA A 188 21.37 -6.29 17.55
C ALA A 188 21.83 -5.08 16.70
N PRO A 189 23.14 -4.77 16.73
CA PRO A 189 23.67 -3.70 15.90
C PRO A 189 23.61 -4.06 14.40
N CYS A 190 23.13 -3.13 13.57
CA CYS A 190 23.14 -3.23 12.12
C CYS A 190 23.13 -1.84 11.51
N THR A 191 23.80 -1.66 10.36
CA THR A 191 23.70 -0.45 9.56
C THR A 191 22.62 -0.60 8.52
N LEU A 192 21.63 0.30 8.56
CA LEU A 192 20.53 0.39 7.60
C LEU A 192 20.78 1.57 6.67
N ALA A 193 20.44 1.41 5.38
CA ALA A 193 20.42 2.51 4.43
C ALA A 193 18.98 3.02 4.27
N GLY A 194 18.78 4.33 4.40
CA GLY A 194 17.44 4.88 4.25
C GLY A 194 17.31 6.32 4.68
N ASN A 195 16.07 6.76 4.83
CA ASN A 195 15.74 8.06 5.42
C ASN A 195 15.49 7.90 6.92
N ALA A 196 16.34 8.55 7.73
CA ALA A 196 16.33 8.45 9.19
C ALA A 196 14.97 8.79 9.79
N GLU A 197 14.39 9.90 9.34
CA GLU A 197 13.14 10.41 9.89
C GLU A 197 11.95 9.50 9.56
N LEU A 198 11.89 8.99 8.31
CA LEU A 198 10.82 8.07 7.90
C LEU A 198 10.92 6.73 8.64
N LEU A 199 12.12 6.16 8.74
CA LEU A 199 12.31 4.89 9.45
C LEU A 199 12.00 5.04 10.95
N ARG A 200 12.43 6.15 11.57
CA ARG A 200 12.06 6.48 12.95
C ARG A 200 10.54 6.55 13.11
N GLN A 201 9.86 7.26 12.22
CA GLN A 201 8.39 7.37 12.22
C GLN A 201 7.70 6.00 12.12
N ALA A 202 8.21 5.11 11.25
CA ALA A 202 7.65 3.76 11.11
C ALA A 202 7.77 2.96 12.41
N VAL A 203 8.95 2.96 13.06
CA VAL A 203 9.15 2.25 14.32
C VAL A 203 8.32 2.89 15.44
N CYS A 204 8.28 4.22 15.53
CA CYS A 204 7.43 4.93 16.50
C CYS A 204 5.96 4.54 16.36
N ASN A 205 5.42 4.53 15.14
CA ASN A 205 4.03 4.13 14.89
C ASN A 205 3.73 2.69 15.36
N LEU A 206 4.68 1.76 15.19
CA LEU A 206 4.51 0.39 15.68
C LEU A 206 4.54 0.33 17.20
N VAL A 207 5.47 1.05 17.85
CA VAL A 207 5.61 1.06 19.30
C VAL A 207 4.42 1.78 19.96
N GLU A 208 4.00 2.92 19.44
CA GLU A 208 2.82 3.64 19.92
C GLU A 208 1.55 2.79 19.81
N ASN A 209 1.37 2.05 18.71
CA ASN A 209 0.27 1.11 18.58
C ASN A 209 0.36 -0.02 19.63
N ALA A 210 1.54 -0.58 19.87
CA ALA A 210 1.74 -1.60 20.87
C ALA A 210 1.38 -1.09 22.28
N VAL A 211 1.84 0.09 22.66
CA VAL A 211 1.50 0.74 23.94
C VAL A 211 0.00 1.05 24.03
N LYS A 212 -0.59 1.54 22.95
CA LYS A 212 -2.00 1.94 22.89
C LYS A 212 -2.97 0.78 23.09
N TYR A 213 -2.67 -0.37 22.50
CA TYR A 213 -3.58 -1.54 22.53
C TYR A 213 -3.25 -2.56 23.61
N SER A 214 -2.13 -2.44 24.29
CA SER A 214 -1.76 -3.28 25.43
C SER A 214 -2.59 -2.96 26.66
N PRO A 215 -2.88 -3.94 27.51
CA PRO A 215 -3.45 -3.71 28.84
C PRO A 215 -2.49 -2.90 29.73
N ALA A 216 -3.03 -2.20 30.73
CA ALA A 216 -2.20 -1.56 31.74
C ALA A 216 -1.36 -2.61 32.52
N GLY A 217 -0.14 -2.28 32.86
CA GLY A 217 0.78 -3.19 33.56
C GLY A 217 1.41 -4.28 32.68
N SER A 218 1.23 -4.24 31.38
CA SER A 218 1.78 -5.21 30.43
C SER A 218 3.21 -4.87 29.98
N VAL A 219 3.78 -5.72 29.12
CA VAL A 219 5.10 -5.54 28.54
C VAL A 219 4.99 -5.43 27.03
N VAL A 220 5.65 -4.41 26.46
CA VAL A 220 5.91 -4.27 25.03
C VAL A 220 7.37 -4.63 24.77
N HIS A 221 7.61 -5.58 23.88
CA HIS A 221 8.96 -6.03 23.56
C HIS A 221 9.34 -5.57 22.15
N ILE A 222 10.47 -4.87 22.04
CA ILE A 222 11.03 -4.41 20.77
C ILE A 222 12.34 -5.16 20.55
N ALA A 223 12.40 -5.99 19.49
CA ALA A 223 13.61 -6.72 19.14
C ALA A 223 14.09 -6.32 17.74
N GLY A 224 15.41 -6.24 17.57
CA GLY A 224 16.05 -6.04 16.28
C GLY A 224 17.07 -7.14 16.02
N HIS A 225 16.95 -7.87 14.92
CA HIS A 225 17.91 -8.92 14.56
C HIS A 225 18.14 -8.99 13.06
N ARG A 226 19.31 -9.46 12.68
CA ARG A 226 19.68 -9.68 11.28
C ARG A 226 19.25 -11.09 10.85
N ASP A 227 18.68 -11.16 9.65
CA ASP A 227 18.27 -12.39 8.97
C ASP A 227 18.77 -12.36 7.52
N GLY A 228 19.99 -12.83 7.29
CA GLY A 228 20.66 -12.75 5.99
C GLY A 228 20.90 -11.32 5.53
N GLU A 229 20.32 -10.94 4.39
CA GLU A 229 20.40 -9.59 3.79
C GLU A 229 19.35 -8.63 4.38
N TRP A 230 18.60 -9.08 5.37
CA TRP A 230 17.52 -8.34 5.98
C TRP A 230 17.77 -8.05 7.45
N PHE A 231 17.30 -6.92 7.88
CA PHE A 231 17.16 -6.60 9.29
C PHE A 231 15.67 -6.57 9.66
N GLN A 232 15.30 -7.29 10.69
CA GLN A 232 13.93 -7.37 11.18
C GLN A 232 13.80 -6.61 12.49
N ILE A 233 12.90 -5.62 12.51
CA ILE A 233 12.47 -4.95 13.73
C ILE A 233 11.12 -5.53 14.12
N VAL A 234 11.08 -6.15 15.29
CA VAL A 234 9.91 -6.84 15.81
C VAL A 234 9.35 -6.06 16.98
N VAL A 235 8.07 -5.71 16.93
CA VAL A 235 7.34 -5.09 18.02
C VAL A 235 6.24 -6.05 18.45
N ALA A 236 6.36 -6.59 19.67
CA ALA A 236 5.41 -7.52 20.25
C ALA A 236 4.66 -6.90 21.42
N ASP A 237 3.34 -6.99 21.41
CA ASP A 237 2.43 -6.47 22.40
C ASP A 237 1.64 -7.60 23.09
N GLN A 238 0.98 -7.29 24.21
CA GLN A 238 0.09 -8.18 24.94
C GLN A 238 -1.39 -7.76 24.80
N GLY A 239 -1.74 -7.09 23.72
CA GLY A 239 -3.09 -6.63 23.41
C GLY A 239 -4.05 -7.75 23.01
N PRO A 240 -5.21 -7.40 22.43
CA PRO A 240 -6.25 -8.37 22.04
C PRO A 240 -5.84 -9.25 20.86
N GLY A 241 -4.73 -8.94 20.18
CA GLY A 241 -4.32 -9.60 18.95
C GLY A 241 -5.11 -9.16 17.73
N ILE A 242 -4.71 -9.72 16.57
CA ILE A 242 -5.30 -9.39 15.27
C ILE A 242 -5.77 -10.68 14.60
N PRO A 243 -7.08 -10.80 14.30
CA PRO A 243 -7.62 -11.93 13.56
C PRO A 243 -6.89 -12.13 12.22
N GLU A 244 -6.67 -13.37 11.83
CA GLU A 244 -5.91 -13.72 10.63
C GLU A 244 -6.48 -13.07 9.36
N SER A 245 -7.80 -13.04 9.23
CA SER A 245 -8.51 -12.42 8.11
C SER A 245 -8.29 -10.91 7.98
N LEU A 246 -7.82 -10.24 9.05
CA LEU A 246 -7.61 -8.79 9.08
C LEU A 246 -6.14 -8.37 9.01
N ARG A 247 -5.18 -9.32 9.13
CA ARG A 247 -3.74 -9.00 9.20
C ARG A 247 -3.20 -8.23 7.99
N GLN A 248 -3.76 -8.44 6.82
CA GLN A 248 -3.39 -7.65 5.63
C GLN A 248 -4.09 -6.30 5.59
N ARG A 249 -5.35 -6.28 6.02
CA ARG A 249 -6.21 -5.10 5.93
C ARG A 249 -5.87 -4.01 6.94
N ILE A 250 -5.26 -4.33 8.08
CA ILE A 250 -4.85 -3.32 9.08
C ILE A 250 -3.84 -2.31 8.55
N PHE A 251 -3.16 -2.61 7.44
CA PHE A 251 -2.27 -1.70 6.74
C PHE A 251 -2.95 -0.87 5.65
N GLU A 252 -4.26 -1.05 5.44
CA GLU A 252 -5.04 -0.18 4.56
C GLU A 252 -5.29 1.18 5.26
N PRO A 253 -5.18 2.30 4.54
CA PRO A 253 -5.47 3.61 5.12
C PRO A 253 -6.88 3.68 5.71
N PHE A 254 -7.00 4.26 6.90
CA PHE A 254 -8.25 4.42 7.66
C PHE A 254 -8.90 3.10 8.13
N PHE A 255 -8.27 1.95 7.91
CA PHE A 255 -8.82 0.70 8.38
C PHE A 255 -8.65 0.56 9.90
N ARG A 256 -9.67 0.03 10.56
CA ARG A 256 -9.73 -0.21 12.01
C ARG A 256 -10.45 -1.52 12.29
N VAL A 257 -9.94 -2.32 13.22
CA VAL A 257 -10.53 -3.61 13.60
C VAL A 257 -11.86 -3.39 14.34
N ASP A 258 -11.96 -2.34 15.17
CA ASP A 258 -13.15 -1.98 15.94
C ASP A 258 -13.30 -0.45 15.98
N ASP A 259 -14.32 0.07 15.28
CA ASP A 259 -14.58 1.50 15.15
C ASP A 259 -14.99 2.17 16.46
N SER A 260 -15.65 1.46 17.35
CA SER A 260 -16.19 2.01 18.60
C SER A 260 -15.10 2.20 19.65
N ARG A 261 -14.30 1.17 19.87
CA ARG A 261 -13.21 1.14 20.86
C ARG A 261 -12.03 2.00 20.42
N SER A 262 -11.75 1.99 19.13
CA SER A 262 -10.64 2.75 18.57
C SER A 262 -10.91 4.27 18.53
N ARG A 263 -12.17 4.73 18.46
CA ARG A 263 -12.51 6.17 18.56
C ARG A 263 -12.17 6.74 19.93
N GLN A 264 -12.36 5.99 20.99
CA GLN A 264 -12.02 6.41 22.36
C GLN A 264 -10.50 6.50 22.59
N LEU A 265 -9.74 5.63 21.93
CA LEU A 265 -8.28 5.59 22.05
C LEU A 265 -7.57 6.57 21.10
N GLY A 266 -8.30 7.26 20.20
CA GLY A 266 -7.73 8.20 19.22
C GLY A 266 -6.99 7.52 18.06
N GLY A 267 -6.71 8.26 17.01
CA GLY A 267 -5.98 7.83 15.80
C GLY A 267 -6.89 7.61 14.60
N ALA A 268 -6.42 8.07 13.44
CA ALA A 268 -7.16 8.07 12.18
C ALA A 268 -7.07 6.76 11.39
N GLY A 269 -6.33 5.76 11.88
CA GLY A 269 -6.08 4.53 11.11
C GLY A 269 -5.09 4.73 9.96
N LEU A 270 -4.24 5.74 10.05
CA LEU A 270 -3.22 6.06 9.03
C LEU A 270 -1.83 5.54 9.41
N GLY A 271 -1.53 5.39 10.71
CA GLY A 271 -0.19 5.05 11.19
C GLY A 271 0.37 3.74 10.63
N LEU A 272 -0.41 2.65 10.60
CA LEU A 272 0.04 1.38 10.02
C LEU A 272 0.15 1.43 8.49
N ALA A 273 -0.72 2.18 7.83
CA ALA A 273 -0.61 2.43 6.40
C ALA A 273 0.68 3.19 6.07
N LEU A 274 1.05 4.17 6.90
CA LEU A 274 2.31 4.90 6.77
C LEU A 274 3.52 3.97 7.02
N VAL A 275 3.46 3.07 8.00
CA VAL A 275 4.52 2.06 8.22
C VAL A 275 4.72 1.20 6.98
N ARG A 276 3.65 0.73 6.36
CA ARG A 276 3.71 -0.06 5.13
C ARG A 276 4.33 0.73 3.98
N ALA A 277 3.86 1.94 3.76
CA ALA A 277 4.38 2.81 2.69
C ALA A 277 5.88 3.12 2.88
N ILE A 278 6.32 3.37 4.13
CA ILE A 278 7.72 3.59 4.47
C ILE A 278 8.55 2.31 4.25
N ALA A 279 8.04 1.14 4.65
CA ALA A 279 8.72 -0.13 4.42
C ALA A 279 8.92 -0.40 2.92
N GLU A 280 7.86 -0.29 2.13
CA GLU A 280 7.88 -0.44 0.67
C GLU A 280 8.81 0.60 -0.01
N PHE A 281 8.77 1.85 0.45
CA PHE A 281 9.69 2.90 -0.02
C PHE A 281 11.16 2.50 0.18
N HIS A 282 11.53 1.81 1.27
CA HIS A 282 12.87 1.34 1.56
C HIS A 282 13.18 -0.05 0.98
N GLY A 283 12.32 -0.60 0.11
CA GLY A 283 12.49 -1.92 -0.48
C GLY A 283 12.27 -3.08 0.48
N GLY A 284 11.66 -2.79 1.63
CA GLY A 284 11.33 -3.75 2.67
C GLY A 284 9.84 -4.14 2.68
N ALA A 285 9.40 -4.69 3.80
CA ALA A 285 8.00 -5.08 4.01
C ALA A 285 7.62 -4.98 5.49
N VAL A 286 6.32 -4.88 5.77
CA VAL A 286 5.76 -5.00 7.11
C VAL A 286 4.63 -6.01 7.11
N TYR A 287 4.56 -6.83 8.17
CA TYR A 287 3.51 -7.83 8.33
C TYR A 287 3.28 -8.16 9.81
N VAL A 288 2.19 -8.88 10.09
CA VAL A 288 1.86 -9.40 11.42
C VAL A 288 2.07 -10.89 11.44
N GLU A 289 2.91 -11.36 12.36
CA GLU A 289 3.11 -12.78 12.63
C GLU A 289 2.04 -13.33 13.57
N LYS A 290 1.87 -14.65 13.54
CA LYS A 290 1.06 -15.34 14.54
C LYS A 290 1.76 -15.23 15.88
N SER A 291 1.13 -14.57 16.85
CA SER A 291 1.63 -14.55 18.23
C SER A 291 1.55 -15.96 18.83
N ARG A 292 2.56 -16.35 19.62
CA ARG A 292 2.54 -17.61 20.41
C ARG A 292 1.67 -17.51 21.66
N GLY A 293 1.05 -16.35 21.92
CA GLY A 293 0.20 -16.06 23.08
C GLY A 293 -0.82 -14.98 22.74
N ALA A 294 -1.36 -14.30 23.77
CA ALA A 294 -2.18 -13.10 23.58
C ALA A 294 -1.32 -11.96 23.02
N GLY A 295 -1.91 -11.11 22.19
CA GLY A 295 -1.26 -9.94 21.62
C GLY A 295 -0.92 -10.05 20.14
N SER A 296 -0.22 -9.05 19.63
CA SER A 296 0.21 -8.97 18.24
C SER A 296 1.73 -8.92 18.14
N ARG A 297 2.27 -9.40 17.04
CA ARG A 297 3.69 -9.36 16.70
C ARG A 297 3.86 -8.75 15.33
N PHE A 298 4.23 -7.48 15.29
CA PHE A 298 4.53 -6.75 14.06
C PHE A 298 5.99 -6.94 13.69
N VAL A 299 6.26 -7.20 12.41
CA VAL A 299 7.60 -7.35 11.87
C VAL A 299 7.80 -6.33 10.76
N LEU A 300 8.74 -5.42 10.93
CA LEU A 300 9.23 -4.51 9.92
C LEU A 300 10.55 -5.06 9.38
N LYS A 301 10.55 -5.48 8.13
CA LYS A 301 11.70 -6.06 7.43
C LYS A 301 12.31 -5.03 6.50
N LEU A 302 13.60 -4.73 6.66
CA LEU A 302 14.34 -3.73 5.90
C LEU A 302 15.62 -4.35 5.30
N PRO A 303 16.09 -3.90 4.13
CA PRO A 303 17.40 -4.31 3.61
C PRO A 303 18.50 -3.87 4.57
N CYS A 304 19.45 -4.76 4.81
CA CYS A 304 20.64 -4.50 5.64
C CYS A 304 21.87 -4.38 4.74
N GLU A 305 22.67 -3.34 4.95
CA GLU A 305 23.99 -3.31 4.29
C GLU A 305 24.86 -4.44 4.83
N GLN A 306 25.59 -5.09 3.92
CA GLN A 306 26.62 -6.02 4.34
C GLN A 306 27.72 -5.22 5.04
N ASP A 307 28.07 -5.61 6.27
CA ASP A 307 29.30 -5.09 6.87
C ASP A 307 30.47 -5.38 5.92
N PRO A 308 31.35 -4.41 5.70
CA PRO A 308 32.57 -4.70 4.96
C PRO A 308 33.27 -5.88 5.63
N PRO A 309 33.89 -6.80 4.86
CA PRO A 309 34.64 -7.90 5.46
C PRO A 309 35.63 -7.32 6.49
N PRO A 310 35.82 -7.97 7.64
CA PRO A 310 36.86 -7.54 8.58
C PRO A 310 38.21 -7.57 7.87
N ASP A 311 38.95 -6.45 7.94
CA ASP A 311 40.31 -6.31 7.43
C ASP A 311 41.28 -7.33 8.07
#